data_85db8b4fa5592188955da6e783f4c5d3
#
_entry.id   85db8b4fa5592188955da6e783f4c5d3
#
_cell.length_a   1.000
_cell.length_b   1.000
_cell.length_c   1.000
_cell.angle_alpha   90.00
_cell.angle_beta   90.00
_cell.angle_gamma   90.00
#
_symmetry.space_group_name_H-M   'P 1'
#
loop_
_entity.id
_entity.type
_entity.pdbx_description
1 polymer ?
#
loop_
_entity_poly.entity_id
_entity_poly.type
_entity_poly.pdbx_seq_one_letter_code
_entity_poly.pdbx_strand_id
1 'polypeptide(L)'
;MIHNPILPGFNPDPCICRKGDDYYVAVSTFEWFPGIPIYHSKDLKHWELFTHVLTDDEKVNLKNLPSAKAIWAPCLTYNEQEDRFYVVYGVMNSMNARYFDVDNYLISAPSITGPWSEPVYLHSAGFDASILHDDDGRKYIVSLEWETRSGYEQPGVICLCEYDPAAQKIIGYPKRIWRGGTDRGCIEAPHLTKRGGYYYLMCAEGGTGYNHCVTMGRAKNVWGPYEGDPQNPIVTSAPGVSYERDDPDHLKPKYFNPDSLLQKSGHGSYVDLPTGETYLVHLCARPFIPELRCTLGRETSIQKMQWTDDGWLRMADGGRLAQVDVPESKLPDCPLPLLPEHDDFDAPTLLPYYLSLIHI
;
A
#
# COMPACT_ATOMS: atom_id res chain seq x y z
N MET A 1 -19.45 2.38 -14.49
CA MET A 1 -18.15 3.00 -14.21
C MET A 1 -17.89 2.94 -12.72
N ILE A 2 -16.64 2.65 -12.30
CA ILE A 2 -16.19 2.84 -10.93
C ILE A 2 -15.79 4.30 -10.79
N HIS A 3 -16.31 4.99 -9.77
CA HIS A 3 -15.99 6.40 -9.52
C HIS A 3 -14.99 6.53 -8.36
N ASN A 4 -13.85 7.15 -8.62
CA ASN A 4 -12.78 7.36 -7.64
C ASN A 4 -12.94 8.65 -6.83
N PRO A 5 -12.49 8.68 -5.55
CA PRO A 5 -11.85 7.58 -4.84
C PRO A 5 -12.86 6.51 -4.41
N ILE A 6 -12.44 5.23 -4.45
CA ILE A 6 -13.28 4.12 -3.96
C ILE A 6 -13.40 4.10 -2.42
N LEU A 7 -12.39 4.61 -1.72
CA LEU A 7 -12.39 4.81 -0.28
C LEU A 7 -12.06 6.29 0.01
N PRO A 8 -13.07 7.15 0.12
CA PRO A 8 -12.88 8.56 0.45
C PRO A 8 -12.50 8.74 1.92
N GLY A 9 -11.90 9.89 2.24
CA GLY A 9 -11.49 10.23 3.60
C GLY A 9 -10.09 9.71 3.94
N PHE A 10 -9.87 9.31 5.21
CA PHE A 10 -8.56 8.87 5.69
C PHE A 10 -8.36 7.37 5.46
N ASN A 11 -7.94 7.01 4.26
CA ASN A 11 -7.69 5.64 3.82
C ASN A 11 -6.37 5.57 3.02
N PRO A 12 -5.20 5.78 3.66
CA PRO A 12 -3.91 5.84 3.00
C PRO A 12 -3.28 4.46 2.78
N ASP A 13 -2.32 4.41 1.85
CA ASP A 13 -1.37 3.31 1.68
C ASP A 13 -2.08 1.96 1.43
N PRO A 14 -2.92 1.84 0.39
CA PRO A 14 -3.75 0.66 0.19
C PRO A 14 -2.97 -0.55 -0.30
N CYS A 15 -3.33 -1.72 0.23
CA CYS A 15 -2.90 -3.01 -0.28
C CYS A 15 -4.13 -3.87 -0.59
N ILE A 16 -4.28 -4.32 -1.85
CA ILE A 16 -5.39 -5.17 -2.29
C ILE A 16 -5.00 -6.65 -2.28
N CYS A 17 -5.91 -7.50 -1.80
CA CYS A 17 -5.76 -8.94 -1.75
C CYS A 17 -7.05 -9.61 -2.23
N ARG A 18 -6.94 -10.81 -2.82
CA ARG A 18 -8.06 -11.62 -3.27
C ARG A 18 -8.04 -13.01 -2.65
N LYS A 19 -9.24 -13.49 -2.23
CA LYS A 19 -9.48 -14.90 -1.89
C LYS A 19 -10.77 -15.36 -2.58
N GLY A 20 -10.66 -16.23 -3.57
CA GLY A 20 -11.83 -16.67 -4.34
C GLY A 20 -12.49 -15.50 -5.06
N ASP A 21 -13.77 -15.23 -4.74
CA ASP A 21 -14.56 -14.12 -5.29
C ASP A 21 -14.61 -12.89 -4.39
N ASP A 22 -13.83 -12.90 -3.32
CA ASP A 22 -13.76 -11.81 -2.34
C ASP A 22 -12.47 -10.99 -2.53
N TYR A 23 -12.63 -9.66 -2.53
CA TYR A 23 -11.55 -8.69 -2.63
C TYR A 23 -11.47 -7.88 -1.33
N TYR A 24 -10.27 -7.70 -0.84
CA TYR A 24 -10.01 -7.00 0.41
C TYR A 24 -8.98 -5.91 0.19
N VAL A 25 -9.20 -4.75 0.78
CA VAL A 25 -8.23 -3.66 0.84
C VAL A 25 -7.91 -3.35 2.29
N ALA A 26 -6.62 -3.43 2.65
CA ALA A 26 -6.08 -2.96 3.92
C ALA A 26 -5.47 -1.58 3.75
N VAL A 27 -5.60 -0.70 4.75
CA VAL A 27 -5.03 0.65 4.75
C VAL A 27 -4.35 0.98 6.08
N SER A 28 -3.48 1.99 6.08
CA SER A 28 -2.84 2.51 7.30
C SER A 28 -3.84 3.20 8.21
N THR A 29 -3.58 3.15 9.52
CA THR A 29 -4.40 3.86 10.52
C THR A 29 -3.61 4.87 11.34
N PHE A 30 -2.28 4.85 11.28
CA PHE A 30 -1.46 5.68 12.14
C PHE A 30 -1.85 5.50 13.62
N GLU A 31 -2.19 6.57 14.33
CA GLU A 31 -2.60 6.57 15.74
C GLU A 31 -4.05 6.15 16.00
N TRP A 32 -4.83 5.85 14.96
CA TRP A 32 -6.22 5.46 15.13
C TRP A 32 -6.36 3.97 15.48
N PHE A 33 -7.29 3.67 16.39
CA PHE A 33 -7.61 2.32 16.85
C PHE A 33 -9.12 2.04 16.73
N PRO A 34 -9.56 0.84 16.31
CA PRO A 34 -8.76 -0.35 15.93
C PRO A 34 -7.90 -0.11 14.70
N GLY A 35 -6.74 -0.81 14.66
CA GLY A 35 -5.78 -0.64 13.57
C GLY A 35 -6.03 -1.57 12.38
N ILE A 36 -5.58 -1.13 11.20
CA ILE A 36 -5.67 -1.84 9.93
C ILE A 36 -7.10 -2.25 9.60
N PRO A 37 -7.94 -1.30 9.16
CA PRO A 37 -9.25 -1.61 8.63
C PRO A 37 -9.12 -2.45 7.35
N ILE A 38 -10.03 -3.40 7.21
CA ILE A 38 -10.18 -4.23 6.02
C ILE A 38 -11.50 -3.85 5.36
N TYR A 39 -11.40 -3.32 4.17
CA TYR A 39 -12.55 -3.11 3.29
C TYR A 39 -12.76 -4.33 2.42
N HIS A 40 -14.02 -4.68 2.17
CA HIS A 40 -14.42 -5.83 1.39
C HIS A 40 -15.27 -5.42 0.18
N SER A 41 -15.09 -6.13 -0.92
CA SER A 41 -15.89 -5.99 -2.14
C SER A 41 -15.97 -7.33 -2.87
N LYS A 42 -17.03 -7.51 -3.67
CA LYS A 42 -17.16 -8.62 -4.64
C LYS A 42 -17.06 -8.16 -6.10
N ASP A 43 -17.09 -6.86 -6.35
CA ASP A 43 -17.16 -6.30 -7.71
C ASP A 43 -16.16 -5.18 -7.98
N LEU A 44 -15.35 -4.79 -6.97
CA LEU A 44 -14.38 -3.68 -6.97
C LEU A 44 -14.99 -2.27 -7.04
N LYS A 45 -16.32 -2.18 -7.07
CA LYS A 45 -17.07 -0.92 -7.17
C LYS A 45 -17.70 -0.55 -5.84
N HIS A 46 -18.30 -1.52 -5.18
CA HIS A 46 -18.96 -1.35 -3.90
C HIS A 46 -18.10 -1.90 -2.79
N TRP A 47 -17.71 -1.04 -1.85
CA TRP A 47 -16.79 -1.37 -0.75
C TRP A 47 -17.46 -1.09 0.59
N GLU A 48 -17.31 -2.02 1.53
CA GLU A 48 -17.73 -1.87 2.92
C GLU A 48 -16.54 -2.03 3.86
N LEU A 49 -16.54 -1.30 4.95
CA LEU A 49 -15.63 -1.59 6.06
C LEU A 49 -16.09 -2.87 6.75
N PHE A 50 -15.31 -3.93 6.59
CA PHE A 50 -15.72 -5.29 6.96
C PHE A 50 -15.23 -5.69 8.36
N THR A 51 -13.97 -5.41 8.68
CA THR A 51 -13.33 -5.74 9.95
C THR A 51 -12.06 -4.93 10.17
N HIS A 52 -11.43 -5.12 11.32
CA HIS A 52 -10.09 -4.62 11.62
C HIS A 52 -9.18 -5.78 12.02
N VAL A 53 -7.89 -5.63 11.72
CA VAL A 53 -6.87 -6.65 12.04
C VAL A 53 -6.38 -6.51 13.47
N LEU A 54 -6.10 -5.29 13.90
CA LEU A 54 -5.53 -4.97 15.22
C LEU A 54 -6.62 -4.43 16.15
N THR A 55 -7.33 -5.34 16.82
CA THR A 55 -8.46 -5.04 17.71
C THR A 55 -8.13 -5.21 19.18
N ASP A 56 -6.90 -5.64 19.51
CA ASP A 56 -6.43 -5.92 20.86
C ASP A 56 -5.22 -5.02 21.16
N ASP A 57 -5.36 -4.12 22.12
CA ASP A 57 -4.32 -3.17 22.52
C ASP A 57 -3.17 -3.82 23.30
N GLU A 58 -3.34 -5.05 23.79
CA GLU A 58 -2.24 -5.83 24.36
C GLU A 58 -1.27 -6.32 23.27
N LYS A 59 -1.79 -6.60 22.06
CA LYS A 59 -0.97 -7.04 20.92
C LYS A 59 -0.26 -5.89 20.20
N VAL A 60 -0.82 -4.70 20.29
CA VAL A 60 -0.29 -3.49 19.65
C VAL A 60 -0.32 -2.34 20.64
N ASN A 61 0.76 -2.17 21.39
CA ASN A 61 0.89 -1.06 22.31
C ASN A 61 1.25 0.23 21.58
N LEU A 62 0.24 0.99 21.21
CA LEU A 62 0.39 2.30 20.57
C LEU A 62 0.28 3.48 21.55
N LYS A 63 0.20 3.21 22.84
CA LYS A 63 0.17 4.24 23.89
C LYS A 63 1.50 5.00 23.91
N ASN A 64 1.43 6.30 24.02
CA ASN A 64 2.57 7.22 24.03
C ASN A 64 3.28 7.41 22.67
N LEU A 65 2.74 6.95 21.56
CA LEU A 65 3.27 7.28 20.25
C LEU A 65 2.81 8.68 19.81
N PRO A 66 3.67 9.46 19.17
CA PRO A 66 3.31 10.78 18.66
C PRO A 66 2.23 10.70 17.57
N SER A 67 1.51 11.81 17.36
CA SER A 67 0.55 11.95 16.24
C SER A 67 1.21 11.67 14.89
N ALA A 68 0.45 11.08 13.96
CA ALA A 68 0.87 10.65 12.63
C ALA A 68 2.01 9.61 12.65
N LYS A 69 2.13 8.85 13.73
CA LYS A 69 3.02 7.69 13.87
C LYS A 69 2.17 6.43 14.02
N ALA A 70 2.70 5.38 14.62
CA ALA A 70 2.05 4.10 14.84
C ALA A 70 1.91 3.24 13.57
N ILE A 71 0.72 2.85 13.13
CA ILE A 71 0.51 1.82 12.10
C ILE A 71 0.64 2.37 10.69
N TRP A 72 1.69 1.95 10.00
CA TRP A 72 2.00 2.36 8.63
C TRP A 72 1.96 1.19 7.67
N ALA A 73 1.46 1.45 6.46
CA ALA A 73 1.57 0.65 5.24
C ALA A 73 1.39 -0.87 5.44
N PRO A 74 0.19 -1.34 5.82
CA PRO A 74 -0.06 -2.76 5.93
C PRO A 74 -0.06 -3.43 4.56
N CYS A 75 0.64 -4.56 4.45
CA CYS A 75 0.56 -5.45 3.30
C CYS A 75 -0.28 -6.67 3.65
N LEU A 76 -1.47 -6.76 3.08
CA LEU A 76 -2.36 -7.92 3.21
C LEU A 76 -2.13 -8.89 2.05
N THR A 77 -1.88 -10.15 2.34
CA THR A 77 -1.77 -11.22 1.35
C THR A 77 -2.55 -12.45 1.77
N TYR A 78 -2.93 -13.28 0.79
CA TYR A 78 -3.49 -14.60 1.02
C TYR A 78 -2.60 -15.66 0.35
N ASN A 79 -2.18 -16.65 1.13
CA ASN A 79 -1.45 -17.79 0.63
C ASN A 79 -2.41 -18.97 0.39
N GLU A 80 -2.65 -19.27 -0.88
CA GLU A 80 -3.57 -20.36 -1.29
C GLU A 80 -3.09 -21.74 -0.83
N GLN A 81 -1.76 -21.99 -0.79
CA GLN A 81 -1.20 -23.29 -0.38
C GLN A 81 -1.43 -23.56 1.11
N GLU A 82 -1.48 -22.53 1.93
CA GLU A 82 -1.65 -22.62 3.38
C GLU A 82 -3.08 -22.30 3.83
N ASP A 83 -3.97 -21.86 2.91
CA ASP A 83 -5.30 -21.31 3.18
C ASP A 83 -5.25 -20.30 4.34
N ARG A 84 -4.37 -19.30 4.20
CA ARG A 84 -4.06 -18.38 5.31
C ARG A 84 -3.80 -16.97 4.83
N PHE A 85 -4.38 -16.01 5.56
CA PHE A 85 -4.08 -14.60 5.40
C PHE A 85 -2.83 -14.22 6.20
N TYR A 86 -2.06 -13.28 5.66
CA TYR A 86 -0.90 -12.67 6.27
C TYR A 86 -1.00 -11.15 6.19
N VAL A 87 -0.62 -10.48 7.26
CA VAL A 87 -0.45 -9.02 7.27
C VAL A 87 0.96 -8.70 7.78
N VAL A 88 1.71 -7.95 6.97
CA VAL A 88 2.95 -7.30 7.40
C VAL A 88 2.65 -5.83 7.58
N TYR A 89 3.11 -5.22 8.67
CA TYR A 89 2.88 -3.82 8.98
C TYR A 89 4.04 -3.21 9.76
N GLY A 90 4.22 -1.90 9.62
CA GLY A 90 5.19 -1.14 10.39
C GLY A 90 4.54 -0.45 11.59
N VAL A 91 5.25 -0.41 12.70
CA VAL A 91 4.95 0.46 13.85
C VAL A 91 6.00 1.56 13.88
N MET A 92 5.61 2.75 13.44
CA MET A 92 6.47 3.93 13.47
C MET A 92 6.47 4.52 14.87
N ASN A 93 7.59 4.39 15.56
CA ASN A 93 7.78 4.89 16.93
C ASN A 93 8.09 6.39 16.93
N SER A 94 9.01 6.80 16.05
CA SER A 94 9.37 8.21 15.89
C SER A 94 9.94 8.50 14.49
N MET A 95 9.85 9.75 14.10
CA MET A 95 10.46 10.26 12.87
C MET A 95 11.01 11.66 13.12
N ASN A 96 12.28 11.85 12.84
CA ASN A 96 12.93 13.15 12.94
C ASN A 96 13.82 13.36 11.71
N ALA A 97 13.44 14.30 10.87
CA ALA A 97 14.12 14.62 9.62
C ALA A 97 14.29 13.37 8.74
N ARG A 98 15.48 12.78 8.74
CA ARG A 98 15.83 11.61 7.92
C ARG A 98 15.88 10.29 8.70
N TYR A 99 15.59 10.32 9.99
CA TYR A 99 15.64 9.15 10.85
C TYR A 99 14.23 8.63 11.08
N PHE A 100 14.04 7.35 10.81
CA PHE A 100 12.81 6.63 10.96
C PHE A 100 13.05 5.49 11.96
N ASP A 101 12.39 5.58 13.11
CA ASP A 101 12.40 4.53 14.13
C ASP A 101 11.13 3.69 13.96
N VAL A 102 11.28 2.57 13.28
CA VAL A 102 10.15 1.72 12.87
C VAL A 102 10.48 0.25 13.11
N ASP A 103 9.51 -0.46 13.66
CA ASP A 103 9.53 -1.92 13.81
C ASP A 103 8.53 -2.56 12.86
N ASN A 104 8.96 -3.56 12.10
CA ASN A 104 8.08 -4.29 11.19
C ASN A 104 7.67 -5.62 11.80
N TYR A 105 6.37 -5.93 11.72
CA TYR A 105 5.76 -7.12 12.28
C TYR A 105 5.00 -7.90 11.22
N LEU A 106 4.81 -9.20 11.48
CA LEU A 106 4.00 -10.11 10.70
C LEU A 106 3.01 -10.81 11.61
N ILE A 107 1.75 -10.87 11.18
CA ILE A 107 0.69 -11.68 11.79
C ILE A 107 -0.01 -12.49 10.71
N SER A 108 -0.68 -13.57 11.12
CA SER A 108 -1.42 -14.41 10.18
C SER A 108 -2.71 -14.97 10.81
N ALA A 109 -3.68 -15.31 9.96
CA ALA A 109 -4.96 -15.85 10.40
C ALA A 109 -5.56 -16.83 9.37
N PRO A 110 -6.37 -17.81 9.81
CA PRO A 110 -7.08 -18.72 8.90
C PRO A 110 -8.26 -18.03 8.21
N SER A 111 -8.76 -16.93 8.76
CA SER A 111 -9.85 -16.12 8.20
C SER A 111 -9.47 -14.65 8.23
N ILE A 112 -10.05 -13.86 7.32
CA ILE A 112 -9.86 -12.41 7.30
C ILE A 112 -10.37 -11.73 8.58
N THR A 113 -11.31 -12.34 9.28
CA THR A 113 -11.81 -11.90 10.59
C THR A 113 -11.02 -12.46 11.77
N GLY A 114 -9.92 -13.19 11.50
CA GLY A 114 -9.09 -13.80 12.54
C GLY A 114 -9.48 -15.24 12.89
N PRO A 115 -9.09 -15.74 14.08
CA PRO A 115 -8.23 -15.04 15.03
C PRO A 115 -6.83 -14.79 14.46
N TRP A 116 -6.33 -13.57 14.62
CA TRP A 116 -4.97 -13.20 14.22
C TRP A 116 -3.95 -13.70 15.25
N SER A 117 -2.80 -14.16 14.77
CA SER A 117 -1.70 -14.63 15.60
C SER A 117 -1.09 -13.51 16.47
N GLU A 118 -0.22 -13.89 17.40
CA GLU A 118 0.68 -12.93 18.04
C GLU A 118 1.60 -12.29 16.98
N PRO A 119 1.97 -11.00 17.16
CA PRO A 119 2.88 -10.31 16.27
C PRO A 119 4.29 -10.92 16.30
N VAL A 120 4.79 -11.27 15.13
CA VAL A 120 6.17 -11.73 14.95
C VAL A 120 7.01 -10.53 14.50
N TYR A 121 8.00 -10.13 15.30
CA TYR A 121 8.95 -9.09 14.93
C TYR A 121 9.83 -9.56 13.77
N LEU A 122 9.97 -8.73 12.75
CA LEU A 122 10.80 -9.01 11.56
C LEU A 122 12.15 -8.27 11.62
N HIS A 123 12.12 -6.95 11.53
CA HIS A 123 13.31 -6.10 11.55
C HIS A 123 12.93 -4.62 11.70
N SER A 124 13.93 -3.78 12.00
CA SER A 124 13.82 -2.32 12.08
C SER A 124 14.71 -1.61 11.03
N ALA A 125 15.01 -2.28 9.91
CA ALA A 125 15.93 -1.75 8.89
C ALA A 125 15.30 -0.72 7.94
N GLY A 126 14.00 -0.49 8.04
CA GLY A 126 13.23 0.42 7.19
C GLY A 126 11.75 0.16 7.34
N PHE A 127 10.92 0.69 6.45
CA PHE A 127 9.46 0.65 6.55
C PHE A 127 8.81 0.11 5.26
N ASP A 128 7.47 0.16 5.19
CA ASP A 128 6.65 -0.37 4.09
C ASP A 128 6.97 -1.82 3.73
N ALA A 129 7.10 -2.67 4.76
CA ALA A 129 7.44 -4.06 4.52
C ALA A 129 6.24 -4.84 3.95
N SER A 130 6.51 -5.72 2.98
CA SER A 130 5.55 -6.66 2.41
C SER A 130 6.12 -8.07 2.33
N ILE A 131 5.25 -9.05 2.00
CA ILE A 131 5.64 -10.45 1.94
C ILE A 131 5.30 -11.06 0.58
N LEU A 132 6.26 -11.80 0.01
CA LEU A 132 6.05 -12.71 -1.12
C LEU A 132 5.98 -14.14 -0.60
N HIS A 133 4.96 -14.89 -1.01
CA HIS A 133 4.88 -16.35 -0.92
C HIS A 133 5.30 -16.93 -2.26
N ASP A 134 6.50 -17.50 -2.34
CA ASP A 134 7.00 -18.06 -3.60
C ASP A 134 6.45 -19.47 -3.85
N ASP A 135 6.39 -19.88 -5.12
CA ASP A 135 5.85 -21.18 -5.55
C ASP A 135 6.59 -22.38 -4.95
N ASP A 136 7.87 -22.21 -4.57
CA ASP A 136 8.70 -23.23 -3.93
C ASP A 136 8.51 -23.33 -2.41
N GLY A 137 7.54 -22.58 -1.86
CA GLY A 137 7.20 -22.55 -0.43
C GLY A 137 8.05 -21.60 0.41
N ARG A 138 9.06 -20.95 -0.18
CA ARG A 138 9.83 -19.93 0.52
C ARG A 138 9.02 -18.63 0.65
N LYS A 139 9.33 -17.87 1.69
CA LYS A 139 8.74 -16.56 1.93
C LYS A 139 9.84 -15.49 1.97
N TYR A 140 9.54 -14.37 1.38
CA TYR A 140 10.48 -13.25 1.33
C TYR A 140 9.82 -11.99 1.89
N ILE A 141 10.54 -11.27 2.74
CA ILE A 141 10.16 -9.94 3.21
C ILE A 141 10.90 -8.91 2.36
N VAL A 142 10.17 -8.03 1.75
CA VAL A 142 10.71 -6.90 0.99
C VAL A 142 10.31 -5.60 1.69
N SER A 143 11.25 -4.68 1.84
CA SER A 143 11.04 -3.38 2.51
C SER A 143 11.95 -2.34 1.90
N LEU A 144 11.73 -1.08 2.23
CA LEU A 144 12.72 -0.05 1.90
C LEU A 144 13.72 0.12 3.05
N GLU A 145 14.96 0.44 2.71
CA GLU A 145 15.96 0.99 3.61
C GLU A 145 16.14 2.47 3.26
N TRP A 146 16.01 3.35 4.25
CA TRP A 146 16.14 4.78 4.05
C TRP A 146 17.58 5.24 4.27
N GLU A 147 18.11 6.03 3.33
CA GLU A 147 19.45 6.58 3.47
C GLU A 147 19.46 7.80 4.39
N THR A 148 20.02 7.63 5.56
CA THR A 148 20.07 8.68 6.60
C THR A 148 21.28 9.61 6.49
N ARG A 149 22.31 9.21 5.75
CA ARG A 149 23.55 9.99 5.64
C ARG A 149 23.36 11.22 4.76
N SER A 150 23.94 12.33 5.15
CA SER A 150 23.99 13.54 4.32
C SER A 150 24.89 13.34 3.08
N GLY A 151 24.57 14.04 1.99
CA GLY A 151 25.33 13.94 0.74
C GLY A 151 24.82 12.88 -0.27
N TYR A 152 23.91 12.00 0.13
CA TYR A 152 23.24 11.07 -0.78
C TYR A 152 21.97 11.72 -1.35
N GLU A 153 21.87 11.76 -2.68
CA GLU A 153 20.81 12.49 -3.37
C GLU A 153 19.48 11.74 -3.39
N GLN A 154 19.50 10.43 -3.56
CA GLN A 154 18.30 9.61 -3.65
C GLN A 154 18.14 8.73 -2.40
N PRO A 155 17.36 9.17 -1.42
CA PRO A 155 17.06 8.33 -0.27
C PRO A 155 16.14 7.17 -0.67
N GLY A 156 16.35 6.03 -0.02
CA GLY A 156 15.58 4.82 -0.27
C GLY A 156 16.28 3.86 -1.22
N VAL A 157 16.23 2.61 -0.84
CA VAL A 157 16.63 1.45 -1.63
C VAL A 157 15.78 0.27 -1.20
N ILE A 158 15.28 -0.50 -2.13
CA ILE A 158 14.50 -1.70 -1.80
C ILE A 158 15.44 -2.82 -1.40
N CYS A 159 15.11 -3.43 -0.27
CA CYS A 159 15.83 -4.55 0.34
C CYS A 159 14.94 -5.79 0.41
N LEU A 160 15.57 -6.95 0.34
CA LEU A 160 14.93 -8.25 0.42
C LEU A 160 15.64 -9.13 1.42
N CYS A 161 14.90 -9.90 2.21
CA CYS A 161 15.40 -10.99 3.03
C CYS A 161 14.45 -12.19 2.96
N GLU A 162 14.96 -13.38 3.21
CA GLU A 162 14.14 -14.58 3.35
C GLU A 162 13.55 -14.65 4.76
N TYR A 163 12.34 -15.17 4.89
CA TYR A 163 11.66 -15.39 6.16
C TYR A 163 11.47 -16.89 6.42
N ASP A 164 11.90 -17.33 7.60
CA ASP A 164 11.69 -18.71 8.08
C ASP A 164 10.40 -18.75 8.93
N PRO A 165 9.31 -19.35 8.41
CA PRO A 165 8.05 -19.42 9.15
C PRO A 165 8.11 -20.38 10.36
N ALA A 166 9.01 -21.40 10.34
CA ALA A 166 9.17 -22.31 11.46
C ALA A 166 9.92 -21.68 12.63
N ALA A 167 10.94 -20.89 12.32
CA ALA A 167 11.71 -20.13 13.32
C ALA A 167 11.09 -18.78 13.65
N GLN A 168 10.07 -18.33 12.89
CA GLN A 168 9.41 -17.05 13.01
C GLN A 168 10.39 -15.86 12.99
N LYS A 169 11.30 -15.84 12.02
CA LYS A 169 12.32 -14.79 11.89
C LYS A 169 12.85 -14.65 10.47
N ILE A 170 13.45 -13.51 10.17
CA ILE A 170 14.20 -13.32 8.93
C ILE A 170 15.52 -14.13 8.97
N ILE A 171 15.98 -14.56 7.79
CA ILE A 171 17.25 -15.27 7.59
C ILE A 171 18.28 -14.27 7.07
N GLY A 172 19.36 -14.06 7.83
CA GLY A 172 20.44 -13.16 7.47
C GLY A 172 20.04 -11.68 7.62
N TYR A 173 20.54 -10.87 6.70
CA TYR A 173 20.29 -9.41 6.67
C TYR A 173 19.60 -9.01 5.37
N PRO A 174 18.74 -7.96 5.37
CA PRO A 174 18.15 -7.41 4.15
C PRO A 174 19.22 -7.04 3.12
N LYS A 175 19.08 -7.55 1.90
CA LYS A 175 19.99 -7.26 0.78
C LYS A 175 19.36 -6.24 -0.15
N ARG A 176 20.10 -5.23 -0.54
CA ARG A 176 19.66 -4.21 -1.49
C ARG A 176 19.49 -4.81 -2.87
N ILE A 177 18.31 -4.67 -3.46
CA ILE A 177 17.95 -5.27 -4.74
C ILE A 177 17.60 -4.27 -5.84
N TRP A 178 17.05 -3.09 -5.49
CA TRP A 178 16.63 -2.10 -6.50
C TRP A 178 16.59 -0.68 -5.93
N ARG A 179 16.86 0.32 -6.81
CA ARG A 179 16.87 1.73 -6.42
C ARG A 179 15.79 2.58 -7.11
N GLY A 180 14.91 1.95 -7.88
CA GLY A 180 13.80 2.62 -8.53
C GLY A 180 13.87 2.62 -10.05
N GLY A 181 12.75 3.00 -10.66
CA GLY A 181 12.52 3.06 -12.10
C GLY A 181 12.47 4.48 -12.65
N THR A 182 12.58 5.51 -11.78
CA THR A 182 12.61 6.93 -12.17
C THR A 182 13.71 7.68 -11.43
N ASP A 183 13.89 8.96 -11.76
CA ASP A 183 14.75 9.89 -11.03
C ASP A 183 14.02 10.69 -9.95
N ARG A 184 12.78 10.28 -9.59
CA ARG A 184 11.97 10.98 -8.56
C ARG A 184 12.48 10.75 -7.14
N GLY A 185 13.29 9.71 -6.92
CA GLY A 185 13.81 9.37 -5.59
C GLY A 185 12.72 8.90 -4.62
N CYS A 186 13.08 8.79 -3.34
CA CYS A 186 12.16 8.37 -2.29
C CYS A 186 11.41 7.08 -2.64
N ILE A 187 12.15 6.06 -3.09
CA ILE A 187 11.52 4.76 -3.40
C ILE A 187 11.03 4.10 -2.12
N GLU A 188 9.77 3.65 -2.12
CA GLU A 188 9.08 3.08 -0.97
C GLU A 188 7.97 2.11 -1.42
N ALA A 189 7.16 1.58 -0.49
CA ALA A 189 6.00 0.75 -0.75
C ALA A 189 6.25 -0.45 -1.69
N PRO A 190 7.26 -1.29 -1.46
CA PRO A 190 7.53 -2.42 -2.34
C PRO A 190 6.49 -3.53 -2.18
N HIS A 191 5.89 -3.97 -3.30
CA HIS A 191 5.09 -5.18 -3.40
C HIS A 191 5.74 -6.11 -4.43
N LEU A 192 6.13 -7.31 -3.98
CA LEU A 192 6.77 -8.31 -4.82
C LEU A 192 5.78 -9.41 -5.19
N THR A 193 5.65 -9.69 -6.49
CA THR A 193 4.75 -10.71 -7.03
C THR A 193 5.48 -11.57 -8.07
N LYS A 194 4.95 -12.75 -8.40
CA LYS A 194 5.51 -13.63 -9.41
C LYS A 194 4.50 -13.88 -10.53
N ARG A 195 4.92 -13.70 -11.79
CA ARG A 195 4.06 -13.90 -12.96
C ARG A 195 4.90 -14.26 -14.17
N GLY A 196 4.50 -15.27 -14.95
CA GLY A 196 5.13 -15.60 -16.23
C GLY A 196 6.64 -15.86 -16.16
N GLY A 197 7.13 -16.38 -15.04
CA GLY A 197 8.54 -16.66 -14.80
C GLY A 197 9.40 -15.42 -14.50
N TYR A 198 8.76 -14.29 -14.17
CA TYR A 198 9.39 -13.09 -13.63
C TYR A 198 8.90 -12.79 -12.22
N TYR A 199 9.77 -12.18 -11.44
CA TYR A 199 9.43 -11.47 -10.21
C TYR A 199 9.21 -10.00 -10.56
N TYR A 200 8.03 -9.48 -10.26
CA TYR A 200 7.67 -8.09 -10.47
C TYR A 200 7.69 -7.35 -9.14
N LEU A 201 8.39 -6.25 -9.11
CA LEU A 201 8.52 -5.38 -7.94
C LEU A 201 7.82 -4.06 -8.25
N MET A 202 6.64 -3.86 -7.66
CA MET A 202 5.92 -2.60 -7.70
C MET A 202 6.35 -1.74 -6.54
N CYS A 203 6.60 -0.44 -6.77
CA CYS A 203 7.03 0.50 -5.75
C CYS A 203 6.35 1.85 -5.93
N ALA A 204 6.42 2.68 -4.91
CA ALA A 204 6.17 4.11 -5.01
C ALA A 204 7.50 4.86 -5.13
N GLU A 205 7.48 5.98 -5.83
CA GLU A 205 8.59 6.93 -5.89
C GLU A 205 8.10 8.37 -5.77
N GLY A 206 9.00 9.30 -5.42
CA GLY A 206 8.71 10.71 -5.28
C GLY A 206 8.25 11.14 -3.89
N GLY A 207 8.00 10.20 -2.98
CA GLY A 207 7.36 10.47 -1.69
C GLY A 207 5.90 10.89 -1.84
N THR A 208 5.17 11.00 -0.74
CA THR A 208 3.70 11.22 -0.73
C THR A 208 3.23 12.63 -1.14
N GLY A 209 4.07 13.40 -1.84
CA GLY A 209 3.75 14.73 -2.36
C GLY A 209 3.13 14.71 -3.76
N TYR A 210 3.12 15.88 -4.42
CA TYR A 210 2.55 16.03 -5.77
C TYR A 210 3.34 15.30 -6.87
N ASN A 211 4.57 14.90 -6.59
CA ASN A 211 5.45 14.12 -7.47
C ASN A 211 5.34 12.59 -7.26
N HIS A 212 4.42 12.15 -6.40
CA HIS A 212 4.22 10.74 -6.10
C HIS A 212 3.83 9.92 -7.34
N CYS A 213 4.28 8.67 -7.40
CA CYS A 213 3.94 7.78 -8.51
C CYS A 213 4.07 6.30 -8.12
N VAL A 214 3.51 5.44 -8.97
CA VAL A 214 3.74 3.99 -8.95
C VAL A 214 4.73 3.63 -10.04
N THR A 215 5.74 2.84 -9.68
CA THR A 215 6.74 2.30 -10.61
C THR A 215 6.80 0.78 -10.55
N MET A 216 7.33 0.16 -11.59
CA MET A 216 7.49 -1.27 -11.67
C MET A 216 8.86 -1.66 -12.21
N GLY A 217 9.46 -2.66 -11.56
CA GLY A 217 10.64 -3.38 -12.04
C GLY A 217 10.37 -4.87 -12.12
N ARG A 218 11.18 -5.62 -12.88
CA ARG A 218 11.10 -7.08 -12.95
C ARG A 218 12.47 -7.74 -13.02
N ALA A 219 12.54 -8.99 -12.58
CA ALA A 219 13.74 -9.82 -12.65
C ALA A 219 13.39 -11.29 -12.88
N LYS A 220 14.34 -12.07 -13.43
CA LYS A 220 14.21 -13.54 -13.54
C LYS A 220 14.51 -14.26 -12.23
N ASN A 221 15.20 -13.62 -11.33
CA ASN A 221 15.56 -14.13 -10.01
C ASN A 221 15.04 -13.18 -8.94
N VAL A 222 14.52 -13.70 -7.84
CA VAL A 222 13.98 -12.89 -6.73
C VAL A 222 15.01 -11.89 -6.16
N TRP A 223 16.29 -12.22 -6.24
CA TRP A 223 17.39 -11.35 -5.81
C TRP A 223 17.87 -10.35 -6.87
N GLY A 224 17.22 -10.34 -8.04
CA GLY A 224 17.57 -9.48 -9.17
C GLY A 224 18.62 -10.07 -10.12
N PRO A 225 19.27 -9.24 -10.96
CA PRO A 225 19.07 -7.79 -11.06
C PRO A 225 17.68 -7.41 -11.60
N TYR A 226 17.08 -6.36 -11.01
CA TYR A 226 15.80 -5.83 -11.49
C TYR A 226 16.02 -4.79 -12.58
N GLU A 227 15.26 -4.91 -13.66
CA GLU A 227 15.13 -3.90 -14.71
C GLU A 227 13.82 -3.12 -14.51
N GLY A 228 13.86 -1.80 -14.66
CA GLY A 228 12.65 -0.96 -14.59
C GLY A 228 11.86 -0.97 -15.89
N ASP A 229 10.53 -0.84 -15.81
CA ASP A 229 9.72 -0.57 -17.00
C ASP A 229 10.24 0.71 -17.69
N PRO A 230 10.60 0.66 -18.99
CA PRO A 230 11.08 1.83 -19.71
C PRO A 230 10.03 2.96 -19.81
N GLN A 231 8.77 2.67 -19.48
CA GLN A 231 7.69 3.64 -19.42
C GLN A 231 7.31 4.09 -18.00
N ASN A 232 8.12 3.76 -16.98
CA ASN A 232 7.88 4.30 -15.63
C ASN A 232 7.75 5.83 -15.63
N PRO A 233 6.91 6.41 -14.76
CA PRO A 233 5.97 5.74 -13.86
C PRO A 233 4.76 5.17 -14.58
N ILE A 234 4.17 4.09 -14.03
CA ILE A 234 2.98 3.45 -14.61
C ILE A 234 1.67 4.12 -14.18
N VAL A 235 1.62 4.74 -13.00
CA VAL A 235 0.52 5.59 -12.52
C VAL A 235 1.11 6.81 -11.82
N THR A 236 0.58 7.99 -12.11
CA THR A 236 0.97 9.25 -11.46
C THR A 236 -0.09 10.33 -11.65
N SER A 237 0.00 11.40 -10.88
CA SER A 237 -0.76 12.63 -11.12
C SER A 237 0.06 13.69 -11.86
N ALA A 238 1.38 13.59 -11.85
CA ALA A 238 2.32 14.57 -12.39
C ALA A 238 3.39 13.92 -13.25
N PRO A 239 3.18 13.75 -14.56
CA PRO A 239 4.23 13.28 -15.46
C PRO A 239 5.34 14.33 -15.61
N GLY A 240 6.58 13.89 -15.87
CA GLY A 240 7.69 14.78 -16.17
C GLY A 240 8.34 15.48 -14.97
N VAL A 241 8.27 14.87 -13.78
CA VAL A 241 8.89 15.35 -12.54
C VAL A 241 10.25 14.72 -12.32
N SER A 242 11.21 15.48 -11.80
CA SER A 242 12.52 14.99 -11.33
C SER A 242 12.66 15.08 -9.82
N TYR A 243 13.70 14.43 -9.29
CA TYR A 243 13.99 14.44 -7.87
C TYR A 243 14.46 15.84 -7.40
N GLU A 244 13.89 16.26 -6.27
CA GLU A 244 14.33 17.45 -5.54
C GLU A 244 14.42 17.13 -4.05
N ARG A 245 15.63 17.15 -3.54
CA ARG A 245 15.90 16.82 -2.15
C ARG A 245 15.61 17.98 -1.19
N ASP A 246 15.93 19.18 -1.63
CA ASP A 246 15.97 20.39 -0.79
C ASP A 246 14.72 21.26 -0.95
N ASP A 247 13.57 20.66 -1.22
CA ASP A 247 12.30 21.37 -1.21
C ASP A 247 11.90 21.68 0.25
N PRO A 248 12.03 22.92 0.70
CA PRO A 248 11.75 23.29 2.09
C PRO A 248 10.28 23.14 2.46
N ASP A 249 9.39 23.12 1.49
CA ASP A 249 7.95 22.99 1.70
C ASP A 249 7.50 21.52 1.85
N HIS A 250 8.29 20.57 1.43
CA HIS A 250 7.99 19.12 1.38
C HIS A 250 6.70 18.74 0.65
N LEU A 251 5.85 19.72 0.33
CA LEU A 251 4.58 19.54 -0.35
C LEU A 251 4.71 19.58 -1.86
N LYS A 252 5.80 20.16 -2.36
CA LYS A 252 6.13 20.32 -3.79
C LYS A 252 4.94 20.81 -4.62
N PRO A 253 4.27 21.92 -4.26
CA PRO A 253 3.06 22.39 -4.90
C PRO A 253 3.27 22.77 -6.38
N LYS A 254 4.52 23.05 -6.78
CA LYS A 254 4.88 23.27 -8.20
C LYS A 254 4.64 22.07 -9.10
N TYR A 255 4.47 20.88 -8.55
CA TYR A 255 4.12 19.67 -9.28
C TYR A 255 2.61 19.37 -9.29
N PHE A 256 1.81 20.25 -8.70
CA PHE A 256 0.37 20.19 -8.86
C PHE A 256 0.01 20.22 -10.36
N ASN A 257 -0.75 19.24 -10.79
CA ASN A 257 -1.20 19.13 -12.17
C ASN A 257 -2.69 19.47 -12.26
N PRO A 258 -3.07 20.62 -12.84
CA PRO A 258 -4.47 21.02 -12.94
C PRO A 258 -5.30 20.10 -13.86
N ASP A 259 -4.65 19.32 -14.73
CA ASP A 259 -5.30 18.35 -15.62
C ASP A 259 -5.61 17.02 -14.94
N SER A 260 -5.14 16.81 -13.71
CA SER A 260 -5.41 15.61 -12.91
C SER A 260 -6.29 15.97 -11.72
N LEU A 261 -7.49 15.42 -11.66
CA LEU A 261 -8.39 15.59 -10.50
C LEU A 261 -7.93 14.81 -9.28
N LEU A 262 -7.25 13.66 -9.49
CA LEU A 262 -6.65 12.87 -8.43
C LEU A 262 -5.16 13.22 -8.34
N GLN A 263 -4.78 13.91 -7.27
CA GLN A 263 -3.40 14.31 -7.03
C GLN A 263 -2.65 13.27 -6.19
N LYS A 264 -1.33 13.35 -6.17
CA LYS A 264 -0.44 12.54 -5.30
C LYS A 264 -0.59 11.02 -5.52
N SER A 265 -0.96 10.59 -6.71
CA SER A 265 -1.21 9.18 -7.04
C SER A 265 0.07 8.36 -7.02
N GLY A 266 0.15 7.41 -6.09
CA GLY A 266 1.30 6.53 -5.85
C GLY A 266 0.95 5.45 -4.83
N HIS A 267 1.93 4.71 -4.31
CA HIS A 267 1.74 3.62 -3.35
C HIS A 267 0.67 2.63 -3.82
N GLY A 268 1.01 1.85 -4.87
CA GLY A 268 0.07 0.96 -5.54
C GLY A 268 0.22 -0.50 -5.16
N SER A 269 -0.89 -1.23 -5.25
CA SER A 269 -0.97 -2.68 -5.14
C SER A 269 -2.00 -3.18 -6.15
N TYR A 270 -1.78 -4.33 -6.80
CA TYR A 270 -2.68 -4.81 -7.85
C TYR A 270 -3.23 -6.20 -7.59
N VAL A 271 -4.31 -6.53 -8.29
CA VAL A 271 -4.97 -7.83 -8.25
C VAL A 271 -5.37 -8.27 -9.65
N ASP A 272 -5.13 -9.55 -9.97
CA ASP A 272 -5.65 -10.20 -11.16
C ASP A 272 -7.02 -10.85 -10.85
N LEU A 273 -7.99 -10.64 -11.75
CA LEU A 273 -9.33 -11.17 -11.62
C LEU A 273 -9.48 -12.51 -12.36
N PRO A 274 -10.43 -13.37 -11.96
CA PRO A 274 -10.75 -14.59 -12.71
C PRO A 274 -11.22 -14.32 -14.14
N THR A 275 -11.71 -13.12 -14.40
CA THR A 275 -12.14 -12.65 -15.73
C THR A 275 -10.97 -12.32 -16.68
N GLY A 276 -9.72 -12.40 -16.19
CA GLY A 276 -8.51 -12.05 -16.92
C GLY A 276 -8.19 -10.55 -16.92
N GLU A 277 -8.95 -9.75 -16.18
CA GLU A 277 -8.70 -8.32 -15.99
C GLU A 277 -7.77 -8.09 -14.81
N THR A 278 -7.07 -6.97 -14.80
CA THR A 278 -6.18 -6.54 -13.70
C THR A 278 -6.59 -5.16 -13.23
N TYR A 279 -6.64 -4.98 -11.91
CA TYR A 279 -6.91 -3.68 -11.28
C TYR A 279 -5.84 -3.35 -10.25
N LEU A 280 -5.52 -2.07 -10.13
CA LEU A 280 -4.53 -1.53 -9.21
C LEU A 280 -5.19 -0.50 -8.32
N VAL A 281 -5.11 -0.69 -7.00
CA VAL A 281 -5.44 0.34 -6.02
C VAL A 281 -4.22 1.20 -5.73
N HIS A 282 -4.44 2.47 -5.46
CA HIS A 282 -3.35 3.39 -5.15
C HIS A 282 -3.83 4.53 -4.25
N LEU A 283 -2.89 5.11 -3.53
CA LEU A 283 -3.09 6.33 -2.77
C LEU A 283 -3.35 7.49 -3.71
N CYS A 284 -4.27 8.38 -3.33
CA CYS A 284 -4.48 9.66 -4.00
C CYS A 284 -4.90 10.74 -3.01
N ALA A 285 -5.06 11.98 -3.50
CA ALA A 285 -5.57 13.09 -2.75
C ALA A 285 -6.38 14.03 -3.65
N ARG A 286 -7.36 14.72 -3.07
CA ARG A 286 -8.15 15.77 -3.72
C ARG A 286 -8.00 17.07 -2.93
N PRO A 287 -7.00 17.90 -3.24
CA PRO A 287 -6.74 19.12 -2.51
C PRO A 287 -7.80 20.19 -2.76
N PHE A 288 -8.06 21.02 -1.77
CA PHE A 288 -8.81 22.26 -1.95
C PHE A 288 -8.03 23.25 -2.82
N ILE A 289 -8.70 23.88 -3.74
CA ILE A 289 -8.15 24.87 -4.66
C ILE A 289 -8.61 26.28 -4.20
N PRO A 290 -7.74 27.26 -4.07
CA PRO A 290 -6.33 27.29 -4.48
C PRO A 290 -5.31 26.91 -3.41
N GLU A 291 -5.72 26.57 -2.20
CA GLU A 291 -4.85 26.35 -1.04
C GLU A 291 -3.96 25.13 -1.18
N LEU A 292 -4.29 24.18 -2.05
CA LEU A 292 -3.59 22.91 -2.30
C LEU A 292 -3.39 22.07 -1.04
N ARG A 293 -4.34 22.11 -0.10
CA ARG A 293 -4.36 21.34 1.16
C ARG A 293 -5.37 20.21 1.09
N CYS A 294 -5.03 19.07 1.68
CA CYS A 294 -5.88 17.89 1.78
C CYS A 294 -6.12 17.61 3.27
N THR A 295 -7.20 18.16 3.84
CA THR A 295 -7.47 18.02 5.28
C THR A 295 -8.01 16.65 5.67
N LEU A 296 -8.66 15.94 4.75
CA LEU A 296 -9.18 14.59 4.98
C LEU A 296 -8.16 13.50 4.67
N GLY A 297 -6.93 13.88 4.43
CA GLY A 297 -5.82 12.96 4.29
C GLY A 297 -5.65 12.39 2.89
N ARG A 298 -5.06 11.19 2.84
CA ARG A 298 -4.83 10.38 1.67
C ARG A 298 -6.00 9.42 1.49
N GLU A 299 -6.57 9.40 0.29
CA GLU A 299 -7.69 8.53 -0.09
C GLU A 299 -7.19 7.35 -0.92
N THR A 300 -8.03 6.34 -1.12
CA THR A 300 -7.72 5.19 -1.99
C THR A 300 -8.55 5.23 -3.26
N SER A 301 -7.88 5.12 -4.40
CA SER A 301 -8.45 5.02 -5.75
C SER A 301 -8.07 3.70 -6.41
N ILE A 302 -8.76 3.36 -7.50
CA ILE A 302 -8.52 2.16 -8.30
C ILE A 302 -8.35 2.52 -9.77
N GLN A 303 -7.48 1.79 -10.49
CA GLN A 303 -7.28 1.94 -11.94
C GLN A 303 -7.40 0.58 -12.62
N LYS A 304 -7.97 0.58 -13.83
CA LYS A 304 -7.96 -0.61 -14.68
C LYS A 304 -6.61 -0.69 -15.38
N MET A 305 -5.98 -1.85 -15.26
CA MET A 305 -4.66 -2.13 -15.81
C MET A 305 -4.72 -3.19 -16.91
N GLN A 306 -3.68 -3.28 -17.70
CA GLN A 306 -3.47 -4.35 -18.68
C GLN A 306 -2.02 -4.81 -18.69
N TRP A 307 -1.83 -6.11 -18.81
CA TRP A 307 -0.53 -6.69 -19.15
C TRP A 307 -0.31 -6.57 -20.64
N THR A 308 0.74 -5.87 -21.03
CA THR A 308 1.10 -5.63 -22.44
C THR A 308 1.95 -6.76 -23.01
N ASP A 309 2.08 -6.85 -24.34
CA ASP A 309 2.81 -7.92 -25.01
C ASP A 309 4.31 -7.94 -24.64
N ASP A 310 4.88 -6.81 -24.24
CA ASP A 310 6.24 -6.70 -23.75
C ASP A 310 6.38 -7.15 -22.27
N GLY A 311 5.28 -7.61 -21.65
CA GLY A 311 5.23 -8.20 -20.32
C GLY A 311 5.24 -7.18 -19.19
N TRP A 312 4.80 -5.94 -19.41
CA TRP A 312 4.66 -4.93 -18.38
C TRP A 312 3.20 -4.64 -18.05
N LEU A 313 2.95 -4.24 -16.80
CA LEU A 313 1.63 -3.81 -16.35
C LEU A 313 1.52 -2.29 -16.55
N ARG A 314 0.50 -1.85 -17.29
CA ARG A 314 0.26 -0.43 -17.56
C ARG A 314 -1.23 -0.11 -17.50
N MET A 315 -1.59 1.16 -17.40
CA MET A 315 -3.00 1.56 -17.43
C MET A 315 -3.66 1.12 -18.74
N ALA A 316 -4.89 0.62 -18.64
CA ALA A 316 -5.61 0.05 -19.79
C ALA A 316 -6.01 1.08 -20.86
N ASP A 317 -6.03 2.37 -20.49
CA ASP A 317 -6.26 3.49 -21.42
C ASP A 317 -4.99 3.92 -22.19
N GLY A 318 -3.84 3.31 -21.87
CA GLY A 318 -2.54 3.67 -22.44
C GLY A 318 -1.92 4.94 -21.86
N GLY A 319 -2.59 5.58 -20.91
CA GLY A 319 -2.11 6.77 -20.21
C GLY A 319 -1.26 6.44 -18.99
N ARG A 320 -1.06 7.45 -18.14
CA ARG A 320 -0.38 7.36 -16.83
C ARG A 320 -1.07 8.17 -15.75
N LEU A 321 -1.97 9.08 -16.15
CA LEU A 321 -2.71 9.93 -15.22
C LEU A 321 -3.86 9.14 -14.62
N ALA A 322 -3.91 9.10 -13.28
CA ALA A 322 -4.98 8.44 -12.56
C ALA A 322 -6.35 9.01 -12.95
N GLN A 323 -7.29 8.12 -13.31
CA GLN A 323 -8.61 8.45 -13.80
C GLN A 323 -9.63 8.47 -12.68
N VAL A 324 -10.56 9.45 -12.73
CA VAL A 324 -11.71 9.54 -11.79
C VAL A 324 -12.73 8.46 -12.11
N ASP A 325 -13.06 8.30 -13.40
CA ASP A 325 -14.02 7.30 -13.87
C ASP A 325 -13.29 6.16 -14.56
N VAL A 326 -13.39 4.97 -13.99
CA VAL A 326 -12.68 3.77 -14.43
C VAL A 326 -13.70 2.74 -14.93
N PRO A 327 -13.45 2.06 -16.06
CA PRO A 327 -14.32 1.00 -16.54
C PRO A 327 -14.53 -0.08 -15.48
N GLU A 328 -15.77 -0.49 -15.26
CA GLU A 328 -16.13 -1.61 -14.39
C GLU A 328 -15.48 -2.92 -14.86
N SER A 329 -15.31 -3.82 -13.91
CA SER A 329 -14.91 -5.20 -14.18
C SER A 329 -16.07 -6.00 -14.81
N LYS A 330 -15.74 -7.18 -15.31
CA LYS A 330 -16.76 -8.16 -15.76
C LYS A 330 -17.31 -9.00 -14.60
N LEU A 331 -16.95 -8.68 -13.38
CA LEU A 331 -17.51 -9.30 -12.18
C LEU A 331 -19.01 -8.98 -12.09
N PRO A 332 -19.84 -9.87 -11.51
CA PRO A 332 -21.23 -9.56 -11.22
C PRO A 332 -21.36 -8.34 -10.31
N ASP A 333 -22.27 -7.42 -10.62
CA ASP A 333 -22.59 -6.27 -9.78
C ASP A 333 -23.13 -6.77 -8.42
N CYS A 334 -22.57 -6.25 -7.34
CA CYS A 334 -22.89 -6.66 -5.97
C CYS A 334 -23.07 -5.42 -5.08
N PRO A 335 -24.20 -4.69 -5.26
CA PRO A 335 -24.44 -3.48 -4.48
C PRO A 335 -24.59 -3.81 -2.99
N LEU A 336 -24.01 -2.98 -2.16
CA LEU A 336 -24.08 -3.10 -0.70
C LEU A 336 -25.34 -2.41 -0.16
N PRO A 337 -25.85 -2.86 1.01
CA PRO A 337 -26.87 -2.13 1.73
C PRO A 337 -26.38 -0.71 2.05
N LEU A 338 -27.28 0.25 2.00
CA LEU A 338 -26.96 1.60 2.46
C LEU A 338 -26.62 1.57 3.95
N LEU A 339 -25.54 2.23 4.33
CA LEU A 339 -25.23 2.47 5.73
C LEU A 339 -26.37 3.29 6.38
N PRO A 340 -26.70 3.04 7.65
CA PRO A 340 -27.69 3.86 8.34
C PRO A 340 -27.19 5.33 8.41
N GLU A 341 -28.08 6.27 8.09
CA GLU A 341 -27.77 7.71 8.16
C GLU A 341 -27.59 8.19 9.61
N HIS A 342 -28.04 7.39 10.57
CA HIS A 342 -28.02 7.70 11.99
C HIS A 342 -27.74 6.45 12.82
N ASP A 343 -26.95 6.60 13.89
CA ASP A 343 -26.68 5.56 14.87
C ASP A 343 -27.09 6.08 16.26
N ASP A 344 -28.08 5.45 16.87
CA ASP A 344 -28.59 5.78 18.19
C ASP A 344 -27.71 5.22 19.34
N PHE A 345 -26.68 4.45 19.02
CA PHE A 345 -25.78 3.79 19.99
C PHE A 345 -26.51 2.86 20.96
N ASP A 346 -27.62 2.25 20.53
CA ASP A 346 -28.41 1.32 21.33
C ASP A 346 -27.92 -0.13 21.24
N ALA A 347 -26.99 -0.43 20.31
CA ALA A 347 -26.33 -1.72 20.21
C ALA A 347 -25.29 -1.92 21.32
N PRO A 348 -25.07 -3.17 21.80
CA PRO A 348 -24.08 -3.46 22.85
C PRO A 348 -22.62 -3.25 22.41
N THR A 349 -22.37 -3.13 21.09
CA THR A 349 -21.04 -2.93 20.50
C THR A 349 -21.12 -1.82 19.47
N LEU A 350 -20.04 -1.06 19.34
CA LEU A 350 -19.91 -0.05 18.29
C LEU A 350 -19.82 -0.70 16.91
N LEU A 351 -20.34 -0.01 15.92
CA LEU A 351 -20.17 -0.39 14.53
C LEU A 351 -18.70 -0.26 14.10
N PRO A 352 -18.23 -1.04 13.11
CA PRO A 352 -16.79 -1.16 12.78
C PRO A 352 -16.14 0.13 12.25
N TYR A 353 -16.92 1.14 11.86
CA TYR A 353 -16.39 2.40 11.36
C TYR A 353 -16.07 3.44 12.44
N TYR A 354 -16.33 3.14 13.72
CA TYR A 354 -15.90 4.01 14.82
C TYR A 354 -14.44 3.76 15.17
N LEU A 355 -13.64 4.81 15.09
CA LEU A 355 -12.22 4.80 15.46
C LEU A 355 -11.98 5.73 16.64
N SER A 356 -11.02 5.38 17.47
CA SER A 356 -10.56 6.20 18.59
C SER A 356 -9.08 6.51 18.44
N LEU A 357 -8.65 7.68 18.91
CA LEU A 357 -7.23 7.98 19.07
C LEU A 357 -6.66 7.17 20.23
N ILE A 358 -5.62 6.40 19.99
CA ILE A 358 -5.07 5.43 20.95
C ILE A 358 -4.53 6.07 22.22
N HIS A 359 -4.06 7.30 22.14
CA HIS A 359 -3.50 8.03 23.27
C HIS A 359 -4.57 8.79 24.08
N ILE A 360 -5.81 8.70 23.68
CA ILE A 360 -6.96 9.19 24.45
C ILE A 360 -7.50 8.08 25.34
#